data_f5a3c87a94e24941f14fa6ff5e8b0bf1
#
_entry.id   f5a3c87a94e24941f14fa6ff5e8b0bf1
#
_cell.length_a   1.000
_cell.length_b   1.000
_cell.length_c   1.000
_cell.angle_alpha   90.00
_cell.angle_beta   90.00
_cell.angle_gamma   90.00
#
_symmetry.space_group_name_H-M   'P 1'
#
loop_
_entity.id
_entity.type
_entity.pdbx_description
1 polymer ?
#
loop_
_entity_poly.entity_id
_entity_poly.type
_entity_poly.pdbx_seq_one_letter_code
_entity_poly.pdbx_strand_id
1 'polypeptide(L)'
;MAYELRWRPEADAAMDALEADPSMSVVVEAIDRTLDRLEVDPFDPRLGTIPFQTPEFGGVCATPVRRDDWYVLWQRGSTSGDLVIILVHQLGLSRQG
;
A
#
# COMPACT_ATOMS: atom_id res chain seq x y z
N MET A 1 12.06 -0.25 15.95
CA MET A 1 12.78 -0.67 14.74
C MET A 1 11.88 -0.52 13.54
N ALA A 2 12.45 -0.01 12.46
CA ALA A 2 11.68 0.17 11.24
C ALA A 2 11.65 -1.13 10.43
N TYR A 3 10.55 -1.35 9.73
CA TYR A 3 10.46 -2.45 8.79
C TYR A 3 11.10 -2.03 7.47
N GLU A 4 11.66 -2.99 6.75
CA GLU A 4 12.19 -2.73 5.43
C GLU A 4 11.11 -2.97 4.39
N LEU A 5 10.87 -1.97 3.53
CA LEU A 5 9.88 -2.10 2.48
C LEU A 5 10.58 -2.57 1.20
N ARG A 6 10.10 -3.69 0.69
CA ARG A 6 10.58 -4.23 -0.59
C ARG A 6 9.46 -4.09 -1.61
N TRP A 7 9.81 -3.65 -2.79
CA TRP A 7 8.82 -3.32 -3.81
C TRP A 7 8.80 -4.36 -4.91
N ARG A 8 7.61 -4.83 -5.25
CA ARG A 8 7.47 -5.61 -6.45
C ARG A 8 7.50 -4.69 -7.68
N PRO A 9 7.93 -5.21 -8.83
CA PRO A 9 8.01 -4.37 -10.04
C PRO A 9 6.70 -3.67 -10.38
N GLU A 10 5.57 -4.33 -10.17
CA GLU A 10 4.26 -3.76 -10.44
C GLU A 10 3.98 -2.55 -9.56
N ALA A 11 4.35 -2.64 -8.28
CA ALA A 11 4.15 -1.54 -7.35
C ALA A 11 5.07 -0.37 -7.68
N ASP A 12 6.30 -0.68 -8.03
CA ASP A 12 7.28 0.32 -8.40
C ASP A 12 6.81 1.09 -9.65
N ALA A 13 6.34 0.35 -10.66
CA ALA A 13 5.82 0.96 -11.88
C ALA A 13 4.58 1.82 -11.59
N ALA A 14 3.71 1.38 -10.69
CA ALA A 14 2.52 2.14 -10.33
C ALA A 14 2.90 3.47 -9.68
N MET A 15 3.89 3.45 -8.77
CA MET A 15 4.35 4.68 -8.13
C MET A 15 5.02 5.61 -9.12
N ASP A 16 5.83 5.06 -10.03
CA ASP A 16 6.48 5.88 -11.06
C ASP A 16 5.44 6.60 -11.92
N ALA A 17 4.38 5.92 -12.28
CA ALA A 17 3.31 6.52 -13.09
C ALA A 17 2.61 7.64 -12.33
N LEU A 18 2.36 7.44 -11.03
CA LEU A 18 1.72 8.47 -10.20
C LEU A 18 2.63 9.68 -10.05
N GLU A 19 3.92 9.44 -9.82
CA GLU A 19 4.87 10.54 -9.62
C GLU A 19 5.09 11.34 -10.89
N ALA A 20 4.90 10.72 -12.04
CA ALA A 20 5.03 11.40 -13.33
C ALA A 20 3.82 12.29 -13.65
N ASP A 21 2.72 12.15 -12.91
CA ASP A 21 1.49 12.89 -13.16
C ASP A 21 1.32 13.98 -12.11
N PRO A 22 1.49 15.27 -12.49
CA PRO A 22 1.39 16.35 -11.50
C PRO A 22 0.01 16.45 -10.82
N SER A 23 -1.04 15.98 -11.48
CA SER A 23 -2.38 16.03 -10.90
C SER A 23 -2.54 15.05 -9.76
N MET A 24 -1.61 14.09 -9.62
CA MET A 24 -1.65 13.07 -8.58
C MET A 24 -0.73 13.38 -7.41
N SER A 25 -0.16 14.58 -7.33
CA SER A 25 0.81 14.89 -6.28
C SER A 25 0.25 14.74 -4.87
N VAL A 26 -1.02 15.07 -4.67
CA VAL A 26 -1.66 14.94 -3.35
C VAL A 26 -1.81 13.48 -2.98
N VAL A 27 -2.14 12.64 -3.95
CA VAL A 27 -2.24 11.19 -3.73
C VAL A 27 -0.86 10.61 -3.40
N VAL A 28 0.17 11.02 -4.12
CA VAL A 28 1.54 10.55 -3.88
C VAL A 28 1.97 10.91 -2.46
N GLU A 29 1.72 12.14 -2.01
CA GLU A 29 2.05 12.53 -0.65
C GLU A 29 1.33 11.68 0.38
N ALA A 30 0.04 11.39 0.16
CA ALA A 30 -0.73 10.57 1.07
C ALA A 30 -0.20 9.14 1.11
N ILE A 31 0.20 8.61 -0.04
CA ILE A 31 0.80 7.28 -0.12
C ILE A 31 2.12 7.26 0.66
N ASP A 32 2.95 8.26 0.46
CA ASP A 32 4.24 8.32 1.15
C ASP A 32 4.06 8.34 2.66
N ARG A 33 3.10 9.09 3.18
CA ARG A 33 2.81 9.09 4.62
C ARG A 33 2.37 7.72 5.10
N THR A 34 1.56 7.04 4.30
CA THR A 34 1.10 5.69 4.65
C THR A 34 2.27 4.72 4.69
N LEU A 35 3.18 4.82 3.74
CA LEU A 35 4.37 3.98 3.71
C LEU A 35 5.26 4.24 4.92
N ASP A 36 5.42 5.49 5.32
CA ASP A 36 6.18 5.83 6.52
C ASP A 36 5.60 5.17 7.76
N ARG A 37 4.28 5.17 7.86
CA ARG A 37 3.61 4.54 9.00
C ARG A 37 3.77 3.03 8.98
N LEU A 38 3.72 2.44 7.80
CA LEU A 38 3.94 1.00 7.65
C LEU A 38 5.36 0.61 8.07
N GLU A 39 6.34 1.45 7.78
CA GLU A 39 7.71 1.18 8.22
C GLU A 39 7.83 1.16 9.73
N VAL A 40 7.07 2.01 10.41
CA VAL A 40 7.15 2.11 11.87
C VAL A 40 6.39 0.95 12.52
N ASP A 41 5.14 0.74 12.12
CA ASP A 41 4.32 -0.31 12.71
C ASP A 41 3.19 -0.69 11.74
N PRO A 42 3.40 -1.73 10.93
CA PRO A 42 2.39 -2.14 9.96
C PRO A 42 1.13 -2.74 10.60
N PHE A 43 1.21 -3.08 11.88
CA PHE A 43 0.09 -3.71 12.57
C PHE A 43 -0.66 -2.73 13.48
N ASP A 44 -0.38 -1.44 13.36
CA ASP A 44 -1.09 -0.42 14.11
C ASP A 44 -2.56 -0.41 13.68
N PRO A 45 -3.50 -0.63 14.63
CA PRO A 45 -4.93 -0.67 14.27
C PRO A 45 -5.45 0.65 13.72
N ARG A 46 -4.77 1.75 13.99
CA ARG A 46 -5.19 3.05 13.46
C ARG A 46 -5.00 3.18 11.96
N LEU A 47 -4.21 2.29 11.35
CA LEU A 47 -4.04 2.28 9.91
C LEU A 47 -5.31 1.84 9.18
N GLY A 48 -6.17 1.07 9.84
CA GLY A 48 -7.38 0.57 9.21
C GLY A 48 -7.12 -0.50 8.18
N THR A 49 -6.00 -1.21 8.29
CA THR A 49 -5.65 -2.27 7.37
C THR A 49 -6.68 -3.39 7.38
N ILE A 50 -7.05 -3.86 6.20
CA ILE A 50 -7.99 -4.96 6.05
C ILE A 50 -7.31 -6.11 5.30
N PRO A 51 -7.73 -7.35 5.56
CA PRO A 51 -7.24 -8.47 4.76
C PRO A 51 -7.80 -8.38 3.35
N PHE A 52 -6.98 -8.74 2.38
CA PHE A 52 -7.37 -8.66 0.98
C PHE A 52 -6.83 -9.88 0.28
N GLN A 53 -7.68 -10.59 -0.42
CA GLN A 53 -7.26 -11.79 -1.15
C GLN A 53 -7.50 -11.60 -2.63
N THR A 54 -6.50 -12.00 -3.39
CA THR A 54 -6.58 -12.00 -4.85
C THR A 54 -6.31 -13.41 -5.33
N PRO A 55 -6.69 -13.74 -6.57
CA PRO A 55 -6.34 -15.05 -7.11
C PRO A 55 -4.83 -15.30 -7.16
N GLU A 56 -4.03 -14.24 -7.24
CA GLU A 56 -2.59 -14.35 -7.40
C GLU A 56 -1.85 -14.33 -6.07
N PHE A 57 -2.40 -13.68 -5.07
CA PHE A 57 -1.70 -13.49 -3.80
C PHE A 57 -2.61 -13.82 -2.63
N GLY A 58 -2.17 -14.77 -1.80
CA GLY A 58 -2.83 -15.03 -0.55
C GLY A 58 -2.20 -14.22 0.58
N GLY A 59 -2.99 -13.89 1.59
CA GLY A 59 -2.48 -13.22 2.77
C GLY A 59 -2.05 -11.79 2.55
N VAL A 60 -2.63 -11.12 1.57
CA VAL A 60 -2.34 -9.71 1.30
C VAL A 60 -3.13 -8.84 2.26
N CYS A 61 -2.53 -7.74 2.68
CA CYS A 61 -3.18 -6.72 3.48
C CYS A 61 -3.36 -5.47 2.64
N ALA A 62 -4.48 -4.78 2.83
CA ALA A 62 -4.74 -3.52 2.14
C ALA A 62 -4.87 -2.42 3.18
N THR A 63 -3.95 -1.46 3.14
CA THR A 63 -3.96 -0.32 4.04
C THR A 63 -4.48 0.90 3.30
N PRO A 64 -5.58 1.51 3.79
CA PRO A 64 -6.13 2.68 3.11
C PRO A 64 -5.20 3.88 3.24
N VAL A 65 -5.04 4.58 2.13
CA VAL A 65 -4.24 5.79 2.08
C VAL A 65 -5.04 6.99 2.60
N ARG A 66 -6.36 6.82 2.72
CA ARG A 66 -7.29 7.86 3.19
C ARG A 66 -7.42 8.97 2.15
N ARG A 67 -7.34 8.58 0.88
CA ARG A 67 -7.48 9.52 -0.22
C ARG A 67 -8.08 8.79 -1.42
N ASP A 68 -9.32 9.09 -1.78
CA ASP A 68 -9.97 8.64 -3.01
C ASP A 68 -9.87 7.13 -3.26
N ASP A 69 -10.07 6.32 -2.23
CA ASP A 69 -10.08 4.86 -2.33
C ASP A 69 -8.73 4.27 -2.74
N TRP A 70 -7.64 4.98 -2.55
CA TRP A 70 -6.32 4.45 -2.79
C TRP A 70 -5.88 3.57 -1.62
N TYR A 71 -5.18 2.48 -1.94
CA TYR A 71 -4.71 1.51 -0.96
C TYR A 71 -3.30 1.09 -1.29
N VAL A 72 -2.54 0.78 -0.23
CA VAL A 72 -1.26 0.10 -0.37
C VAL A 72 -1.51 -1.36 -0.06
N LEU A 73 -1.26 -2.23 -1.03
CA LEU A 73 -1.39 -3.66 -0.86
C LEU A 73 -0.01 -4.23 -0.54
N TRP A 74 0.09 -4.94 0.57
CA TRP A 74 1.37 -5.44 1.04
C TRP A 74 1.19 -6.78 1.73
N GLN A 75 2.29 -7.49 1.92
CA GLN A 75 2.29 -8.72 2.68
C GLN A 75 3.60 -8.83 3.42
N ARG A 76 3.66 -9.72 4.39
CA ARG A 76 4.91 -9.99 5.11
C ARG A 76 5.91 -10.60 4.15
N GLY A 77 7.15 -10.17 4.29
CA GLY A 77 8.23 -10.80 3.55
C GLY A 77 8.65 -12.13 4.17
N SER A 78 9.57 -12.78 3.52
CA SER A 78 10.09 -14.07 3.99
C SER A 78 10.98 -13.93 5.23
N THR A 79 11.48 -12.73 5.47
CA THR A 79 12.35 -12.43 6.60
C THR A 79 11.60 -11.56 7.60
N SER A 80 11.80 -11.83 8.89
CA SER A 80 11.21 -11.01 9.94
C SER A 80 11.65 -9.55 9.77
N GLY A 81 10.69 -8.63 9.77
CA GLY A 81 10.97 -7.21 9.61
C GLY A 81 10.88 -6.71 8.20
N ASP A 82 10.59 -7.58 7.24
CA ASP A 82 10.40 -7.19 5.85
C ASP A 82 8.93 -7.11 5.49
N LEU A 83 8.57 -6.11 4.70
CA LEU A 83 7.25 -6.01 4.07
C LEU A 83 7.45 -5.95 2.56
N VAL A 84 6.63 -6.69 1.84
CA VAL A 84 6.66 -6.66 0.38
C VAL A 84 5.47 -5.83 -0.09
N ILE A 85 5.75 -4.74 -0.79
CA ILE A 85 4.71 -3.90 -1.36
C ILE A 85 4.29 -4.53 -2.69
N ILE A 86 3.06 -5.01 -2.71
CA ILE A 86 2.52 -5.76 -3.86
C ILE A 86 2.03 -4.79 -4.93
N LEU A 87 1.27 -3.77 -4.50
CA LEU A 87 0.68 -2.84 -5.44
C LEU A 87 0.17 -1.61 -4.70
N VAL A 88 0.19 -0.47 -5.38
CA VAL A 88 -0.51 0.72 -4.94
C VAL A 88 -1.62 0.94 -5.95
N HIS A 89 -2.86 0.92 -5.49
CA HIS A 89 -3.98 0.87 -6.41
C HIS A 89 -5.24 1.49 -5.83
N GLN A 90 -6.05 2.03 -6.70
CA GLN A 90 -7.37 2.54 -6.34
C GLN A 90 -8.35 1.39 -6.48
N LEU A 91 -8.91 0.94 -5.36
CA LEU A 91 -9.73 -0.26 -5.36
C LEU A 91 -11.19 0.00 -5.71
N GLY A 92 -11.67 1.18 -5.44
CA GLY A 92 -13.06 1.50 -5.76
C GLY A 92 -14.09 0.72 -4.98
N LEU A 93 -13.73 0.24 -3.79
CA LEU A 93 -14.62 -0.59 -2.98
C LEU A 93 -15.87 0.17 -2.55
N SER A 94 -15.74 1.46 -2.34
CA SER A 94 -16.84 2.29 -1.89
C SER A 94 -17.89 2.53 -2.97
N ARG A 95 -17.62 2.12 -4.17
CA ARG A 95 -18.50 2.35 -5.30
C ARG A 95 -19.48 1.23 -5.56
N GLN A 96 -19.43 0.21 -4.76
CA GLN A 96 -20.37 -0.90 -4.86
C GLN A 96 -21.68 -0.45 -4.28
N GLY A 97 -22.56 -0.13 -5.10
CA GLY A 97 -23.87 0.34 -4.66
C GLY A 97 -24.95 -0.49 -5.21
#